data_870c150987ca3f06a1e9477cbd30f52f
#
_entry.id   870c150987ca3f06a1e9477cbd30f52f
#
_cell.length_a   1.000
_cell.length_b   1.000
_cell.length_c   1.000
_cell.angle_alpha   90.00
_cell.angle_beta   90.00
_cell.angle_gamma   90.00
#
_symmetry.space_group_name_H-M   'P 1'
#
loop_
_entity.id
_entity.type
_entity.pdbx_description
1 polymer ?
#
loop_
_entity_poly.entity_id
_entity_poly.type
_entity_poly.pdbx_seq_one_letter_code
_entity_poly.pdbx_strand_id
1 'polypeptide(L)'
;MKKLMLIVNPSAGRGGYRYYFGEAMKTLADGGFRTELFFTGGPEDATEFARAYAAEFDTVACIGGDGTLSEVIGGLMKIPNPPPIGYIPMGTTNDVASTIGLPKNDTIGAARRIVEGTPHPFDVGGFGKDRYFAYIAAFGAFTEVSYATPQDQKRALGHLAYVLQGAQQLGKIEKLPVRVEYDDGVFEGELVYGSMSNSTSVAGIVRLRDEMVSLGDGMSELVLVQDPGTIDAYGEMITAVLTRSFDSRYLKVIQTRHARFIFDRPVAWTRDGEDGGKHRELELCNYHAPVRLIF
;
A
#
# COMPACT_ATOMS: atom_id res chain seq x y z
N MET A 1 -26.88 9.43 17.37
CA MET A 1 -26.03 8.27 17.04
C MET A 1 -25.39 8.55 15.70
N LYS A 2 -24.08 8.41 15.60
CA LYS A 2 -23.36 8.54 14.33
C LYS A 2 -23.65 7.33 13.44
N LYS A 3 -23.83 7.53 12.16
CA LYS A 3 -24.04 6.45 11.20
C LYS A 3 -22.67 5.91 10.73
N LEU A 4 -22.46 4.60 10.83
CA LEU A 4 -21.28 3.91 10.35
C LEU A 4 -21.65 2.94 9.23
N MET A 5 -21.06 3.13 8.06
CA MET A 5 -21.04 2.15 6.99
C MET A 5 -19.90 1.15 7.24
N LEU A 6 -20.19 -0.12 7.42
CA LEU A 6 -19.16 -1.14 7.62
C LEU A 6 -19.13 -2.11 6.44
N ILE A 7 -18.11 -1.99 5.62
CA ILE A 7 -17.86 -2.86 4.47
C ILE A 7 -17.04 -4.07 4.95
N VAL A 8 -17.55 -5.26 4.74
CA VAL A 8 -16.97 -6.51 5.23
C VAL A 8 -16.58 -7.39 4.05
N ASN A 9 -15.30 -7.74 3.95
CA ASN A 9 -14.84 -8.76 3.02
C ASN A 9 -14.83 -10.14 3.73
N PRO A 10 -15.80 -11.02 3.44
CA PRO A 10 -15.93 -12.31 4.14
C PRO A 10 -14.78 -13.27 3.83
N SER A 11 -14.03 -13.04 2.76
CA SER A 11 -12.90 -13.88 2.34
C SER A 11 -11.58 -13.47 2.97
N ALA A 12 -11.51 -12.28 3.61
CA ALA A 12 -10.30 -11.79 4.24
C ALA A 12 -9.87 -12.66 5.43
N GLY A 13 -8.56 -12.88 5.59
CA GLY A 13 -7.99 -13.58 6.75
C GLY A 13 -8.57 -14.98 6.99
N ARG A 14 -8.98 -15.69 5.93
CA ARG A 14 -9.66 -16.99 6.02
C ARG A 14 -10.93 -16.96 6.90
N GLY A 15 -11.60 -15.80 6.97
CA GLY A 15 -12.81 -15.60 7.76
C GLY A 15 -12.60 -15.47 9.27
N GLY A 16 -11.38 -15.20 9.72
CA GLY A 16 -11.02 -15.07 11.14
C GLY A 16 -11.78 -13.96 11.89
N TYR A 17 -12.27 -12.92 11.19
CA TYR A 17 -13.08 -11.86 11.78
C TYR A 17 -14.33 -12.37 12.48
N ARG A 18 -14.88 -13.52 12.06
CA ARG A 18 -16.13 -14.11 12.58
C ARG A 18 -16.07 -14.38 14.08
N TYR A 19 -14.92 -14.73 14.60
CA TYR A 19 -14.76 -15.08 16.02
C TYR A 19 -14.98 -13.86 16.95
N TYR A 20 -14.62 -12.65 16.50
CA TYR A 20 -14.69 -11.43 17.32
C TYR A 20 -15.67 -10.38 16.76
N PHE A 21 -16.44 -10.77 15.72
CA PHE A 21 -17.33 -9.85 15.03
C PHE A 21 -18.40 -9.25 15.98
N GLY A 22 -19.03 -10.10 16.81
CA GLY A 22 -20.04 -9.62 17.75
C GLY A 22 -19.49 -8.63 18.78
N GLU A 23 -18.28 -8.87 19.29
CA GLU A 23 -17.62 -7.96 20.24
C GLU A 23 -17.17 -6.65 19.57
N ALA A 24 -16.69 -6.72 18.34
CA ALA A 24 -16.37 -5.53 17.56
C ALA A 24 -17.64 -4.67 17.30
N MET A 25 -18.74 -5.31 16.93
CA MET A 25 -20.03 -4.62 16.75
C MET A 25 -20.52 -3.99 18.07
N LYS A 26 -20.37 -4.71 19.18
CA LYS A 26 -20.69 -4.17 20.50
C LYS A 26 -19.83 -2.94 20.83
N THR A 27 -18.52 -3.02 20.56
CA THR A 27 -17.57 -1.90 20.77
C THR A 27 -17.99 -0.67 19.97
N LEU A 28 -18.36 -0.83 18.70
CA LEU A 28 -18.83 0.26 17.86
C LEU A 28 -20.16 0.84 18.36
N ALA A 29 -21.11 -0.01 18.78
CA ALA A 29 -22.39 0.42 19.32
C ALA A 29 -22.24 1.17 20.65
N ASP A 30 -21.42 0.67 21.57
CA ASP A 30 -21.10 1.33 22.85
C ASP A 30 -20.41 2.69 22.59
N GLY A 31 -19.62 2.81 21.51
CA GLY A 31 -19.04 4.06 21.01
C GLY A 31 -20.01 5.02 20.34
N GLY A 32 -21.32 4.70 20.32
CA GLY A 32 -22.38 5.57 19.80
C GLY A 32 -22.62 5.46 18.31
N PHE A 33 -22.10 4.43 17.63
CA PHE A 33 -22.35 4.19 16.22
C PHE A 33 -23.61 3.34 15.98
N ARG A 34 -24.41 3.74 14.99
CA ARG A 34 -25.39 2.88 14.33
C ARG A 34 -24.72 2.32 13.06
N THR A 35 -24.45 1.03 13.06
CA THR A 35 -23.69 0.36 12.00
C THR A 35 -24.62 -0.30 10.99
N GLU A 36 -24.39 -0.03 9.70
CA GLU A 36 -24.99 -0.73 8.57
C GLU A 36 -23.93 -1.56 7.86
N LEU A 37 -24.26 -2.83 7.55
CA LEU A 37 -23.30 -3.83 7.05
C LEU A 37 -23.46 -4.00 5.55
N PHE A 38 -22.31 -4.01 4.85
CA PHE A 38 -22.20 -4.23 3.42
C PHE A 38 -21.18 -5.36 3.19
N PHE A 39 -21.64 -6.51 2.74
CA PHE A 39 -20.78 -7.67 2.50
C PHE A 39 -20.36 -7.71 1.04
N THR A 40 -19.04 -7.78 0.78
CA THR A 40 -18.53 -7.96 -0.58
C THR A 40 -18.69 -9.40 -1.03
N GLY A 41 -19.10 -9.60 -2.27
CA GLY A 41 -19.19 -10.88 -2.94
C GLY A 41 -18.06 -11.12 -3.96
N GLY A 42 -17.36 -10.05 -4.37
CA GLY A 42 -16.28 -10.12 -5.35
C GLY A 42 -15.41 -8.87 -5.40
N PRO A 43 -14.44 -8.83 -6.31
CA PRO A 43 -13.63 -7.65 -6.57
C PRO A 43 -14.47 -6.43 -6.96
N GLU A 44 -14.01 -5.25 -6.59
CA GLU A 44 -14.62 -3.92 -6.84
C GLU A 44 -15.95 -3.67 -6.11
N ASP A 45 -16.53 -4.64 -5.38
CA ASP A 45 -17.75 -4.41 -4.62
C ASP A 45 -17.57 -3.33 -3.55
N ALA A 46 -16.41 -3.32 -2.86
CA ALA A 46 -16.15 -2.31 -1.84
C ALA A 46 -16.01 -0.90 -2.45
N THR A 47 -15.46 -0.80 -3.67
CA THR A 47 -15.42 0.43 -4.45
C THR A 47 -16.82 0.94 -4.77
N GLU A 48 -17.69 0.06 -5.29
CA GLU A 48 -19.06 0.42 -5.66
C GLU A 48 -19.90 0.79 -4.45
N PHE A 49 -19.81 0.05 -3.33
CA PHE A 49 -20.52 0.38 -2.10
C PHE A 49 -20.07 1.74 -1.55
N ALA A 50 -18.77 1.98 -1.45
CA ALA A 50 -18.25 3.26 -0.97
C ALA A 50 -18.69 4.42 -1.87
N ARG A 51 -18.59 4.26 -3.20
CA ARG A 51 -19.02 5.26 -4.17
C ARG A 51 -20.52 5.58 -4.08
N ALA A 52 -21.36 4.54 -3.93
CA ALA A 52 -22.81 4.69 -3.99
C ALA A 52 -23.43 5.23 -2.69
N TYR A 53 -22.90 4.82 -1.55
CA TYR A 53 -23.60 5.02 -0.28
C TYR A 53 -22.83 5.83 0.77
N ALA A 54 -21.50 5.96 0.68
CA ALA A 54 -20.71 6.54 1.76
C ALA A 54 -21.11 7.96 2.15
N ALA A 55 -21.64 8.75 1.21
CA ALA A 55 -22.10 10.12 1.48
C ALA A 55 -23.26 10.21 2.49
N GLU A 56 -23.96 9.10 2.77
CA GLU A 56 -25.08 9.03 3.72
C GLU A 56 -24.63 8.75 5.16
N PHE A 57 -23.31 8.52 5.37
CA PHE A 57 -22.72 8.08 6.63
C PHE A 57 -21.75 9.10 7.21
N ASP A 58 -21.65 9.15 8.53
CA ASP A 58 -20.67 9.98 9.24
C ASP A 58 -19.25 9.38 9.21
N THR A 59 -19.17 8.05 9.03
CA THR A 59 -17.92 7.28 8.99
C THR A 59 -18.11 6.06 8.09
N VAL A 60 -17.10 5.73 7.32
CA VAL A 60 -16.98 4.44 6.61
C VAL A 60 -15.91 3.61 7.31
N ALA A 61 -16.15 2.32 7.48
CA ALA A 61 -15.11 1.41 7.93
C ALA A 61 -15.07 0.16 7.07
N CYS A 62 -13.92 -0.51 7.04
CA CYS A 62 -13.82 -1.81 6.38
C CYS A 62 -13.17 -2.86 7.29
N ILE A 63 -13.67 -4.10 7.15
CA ILE A 63 -13.02 -5.32 7.65
C ILE A 63 -12.44 -6.05 6.45
N GLY A 64 -11.12 -6.10 6.33
CA GLY A 64 -10.46 -6.70 5.18
C GLY A 64 -8.95 -6.60 5.20
N GLY A 65 -8.31 -6.90 4.09
CA GLY A 65 -6.89 -6.64 3.86
C GLY A 65 -6.65 -5.27 3.18
N ASP A 66 -5.39 -5.01 2.82
CA ASP A 66 -5.00 -3.79 2.12
C ASP A 66 -5.78 -3.59 0.80
N GLY A 67 -6.07 -4.66 0.04
CA GLY A 67 -6.89 -4.59 -1.17
C GLY A 67 -8.32 -4.08 -0.89
N THR A 68 -8.97 -4.56 0.19
CA THR A 68 -10.30 -4.07 0.58
C THR A 68 -10.26 -2.59 0.97
N LEU A 69 -9.24 -2.16 1.72
CA LEU A 69 -9.04 -0.76 2.06
C LEU A 69 -8.80 0.10 0.81
N SER A 70 -7.99 -0.39 -0.12
CA SER A 70 -7.71 0.28 -1.40
C SER A 70 -8.97 0.46 -2.24
N GLU A 71 -9.84 -0.56 -2.32
CA GLU A 71 -11.13 -0.46 -2.98
C GLU A 71 -12.02 0.60 -2.32
N VAL A 72 -12.13 0.61 -0.98
CA VAL A 72 -12.90 1.63 -0.25
C VAL A 72 -12.38 3.03 -0.55
N ILE A 73 -11.06 3.24 -0.49
CA ILE A 73 -10.43 4.51 -0.84
C ILE A 73 -10.78 4.88 -2.30
N GLY A 74 -10.65 3.93 -3.23
CA GLY A 74 -10.98 4.13 -4.65
C GLY A 74 -12.41 4.63 -4.87
N GLY A 75 -13.39 4.09 -4.13
CA GLY A 75 -14.78 4.55 -4.16
C GLY A 75 -14.95 5.96 -3.56
N LEU A 76 -14.28 6.22 -2.45
CA LEU A 76 -14.32 7.53 -1.77
C LEU A 76 -13.66 8.65 -2.57
N MET A 77 -12.66 8.36 -3.38
CA MET A 77 -12.04 9.31 -4.31
C MET A 77 -13.00 9.86 -5.37
N LYS A 78 -14.17 9.23 -5.54
CA LYS A 78 -15.19 9.63 -6.51
C LYS A 78 -16.28 10.53 -5.92
N ILE A 79 -16.26 10.78 -4.61
CA ILE A 79 -17.27 11.61 -3.92
C ILE A 79 -16.62 12.85 -3.29
N PRO A 80 -17.28 14.01 -3.31
CA PRO A 80 -16.78 15.20 -2.65
C PRO A 80 -16.86 15.06 -1.12
N ASN A 81 -15.82 15.53 -0.41
CA ASN A 81 -15.77 15.54 1.06
C ASN A 81 -16.11 14.17 1.69
N PRO A 82 -15.34 13.12 1.39
CA PRO A 82 -15.66 11.78 1.88
C PRO A 82 -15.59 11.71 3.41
N PRO A 83 -16.45 10.87 4.04
CA PRO A 83 -16.37 10.60 5.46
C PRO A 83 -15.03 9.96 5.83
N PRO A 84 -14.58 10.09 7.09
CA PRO A 84 -13.36 9.43 7.56
C PRO A 84 -13.49 7.91 7.53
N ILE A 85 -12.35 7.24 7.34
CA ILE A 85 -12.25 5.80 7.15
C ILE A 85 -11.70 5.15 8.41
N GLY A 86 -12.43 4.18 8.96
CA GLY A 86 -11.94 3.23 9.94
C GLY A 86 -11.42 1.96 9.26
N TYR A 87 -10.39 1.34 9.82
CA TYR A 87 -9.83 0.12 9.24
C TYR A 87 -9.67 -0.97 10.30
N ILE A 88 -10.25 -2.14 10.05
CA ILE A 88 -10.09 -3.37 10.84
C ILE A 88 -9.29 -4.36 9.98
N PRO A 89 -7.95 -4.45 10.20
CA PRO A 89 -7.06 -5.18 9.33
C PRO A 89 -7.17 -6.70 9.56
N MET A 90 -7.65 -7.41 8.54
CA MET A 90 -7.83 -8.87 8.55
C MET A 90 -7.14 -9.55 7.36
N GLY A 91 -6.33 -8.84 6.61
CA GLY A 91 -5.52 -9.40 5.54
C GLY A 91 -4.27 -10.11 6.04
N THR A 92 -3.45 -10.60 5.11
CA THR A 92 -2.19 -11.29 5.42
C THR A 92 -1.09 -10.31 5.80
N THR A 93 -0.92 -9.23 5.07
CA THR A 93 0.19 -8.27 5.22
C THR A 93 -0.21 -7.06 6.05
N ASN A 94 -1.32 -6.42 5.69
CA ASN A 94 -1.87 -5.23 6.34
C ASN A 94 -0.79 -4.13 6.49
N ASP A 95 -0.18 -3.72 5.36
CA ASP A 95 0.93 -2.76 5.34
C ASP A 95 0.49 -1.37 5.79
N VAL A 96 -0.70 -0.92 5.36
CA VAL A 96 -1.28 0.34 5.84
C VAL A 96 -1.47 0.32 7.34
N ALA A 97 -2.03 -0.78 7.91
CA ALA A 97 -2.21 -0.91 9.36
C ALA A 97 -0.88 -0.85 10.10
N SER A 98 0.19 -1.46 9.55
CA SER A 98 1.55 -1.36 10.12
C SER A 98 2.06 0.07 10.16
N THR A 99 1.85 0.81 9.07
CA THR A 99 2.32 2.19 8.90
C THR A 99 1.64 3.13 9.90
N ILE A 100 0.32 2.97 10.13
CA ILE A 100 -0.46 3.83 11.03
C ILE A 100 -0.57 3.27 12.46
N GLY A 101 0.17 2.20 12.79
CA GLY A 101 0.19 1.64 14.14
C GLY A 101 -1.10 0.98 14.61
N LEU A 102 -1.95 0.52 13.68
CA LEU A 102 -3.15 -0.23 14.02
C LEU A 102 -2.82 -1.66 14.46
N PRO A 103 -3.54 -2.19 15.46
CA PRO A 103 -3.34 -3.56 15.90
C PRO A 103 -3.75 -4.54 14.79
N LYS A 104 -2.82 -5.40 14.38
CA LYS A 104 -3.07 -6.49 13.44
C LYS A 104 -3.65 -7.69 14.16
N ASN A 105 -4.62 -8.37 13.56
CA ASN A 105 -5.29 -9.56 14.12
C ASN A 105 -6.00 -9.31 15.47
N ASP A 106 -6.30 -8.05 15.78
CA ASP A 106 -7.08 -7.64 16.94
C ASP A 106 -8.29 -6.82 16.46
N THR A 107 -9.36 -7.52 16.12
CA THR A 107 -10.59 -6.94 15.59
C THR A 107 -11.25 -5.98 16.59
N ILE A 108 -11.17 -6.31 17.89
CA ILE A 108 -11.77 -5.49 18.96
C ILE A 108 -10.93 -4.23 19.19
N GLY A 109 -9.60 -4.37 19.26
CA GLY A 109 -8.69 -3.24 19.39
C GLY A 109 -8.79 -2.29 18.21
N ALA A 110 -8.91 -2.80 16.98
CA ALA A 110 -9.12 -1.98 15.80
C ALA A 110 -10.49 -1.27 15.81
N ALA A 111 -11.58 -1.96 16.24
CA ALA A 111 -12.89 -1.33 16.41
C ALA A 111 -12.84 -0.21 17.47
N ARG A 112 -12.09 -0.40 18.56
CA ARG A 112 -11.87 0.64 19.59
C ARG A 112 -11.16 1.86 18.99
N ARG A 113 -10.16 1.66 18.11
CA ARG A 113 -9.52 2.78 17.42
C ARG A 113 -10.48 3.58 16.55
N ILE A 114 -11.49 2.95 15.94
CA ILE A 114 -12.54 3.67 15.18
C ILE A 114 -13.37 4.56 16.11
N VAL A 115 -13.63 4.11 17.34
CA VAL A 115 -14.42 4.85 18.34
C VAL A 115 -13.63 6.01 18.97
N GLU A 116 -12.40 5.76 19.37
CA GLU A 116 -11.57 6.63 20.20
C GLU A 116 -10.56 7.47 19.40
N GLY A 117 -10.21 7.01 18.20
CA GLY A 117 -9.21 7.63 17.35
C GLY A 117 -9.67 8.93 16.71
N THR A 118 -8.74 9.62 16.08
CA THR A 118 -9.00 10.87 15.37
C THR A 118 -8.74 10.69 13.87
N PRO A 119 -9.50 11.38 13.00
CA PRO A 119 -9.25 11.37 11.56
C PRO A 119 -7.97 12.13 11.22
N HIS A 120 -7.01 11.45 10.59
CA HIS A 120 -5.76 12.04 10.10
C HIS A 120 -5.77 12.14 8.57
N PRO A 121 -5.21 13.20 7.99
CA PRO A 121 -5.02 13.32 6.54
C PRO A 121 -4.26 12.11 6.00
N PHE A 122 -4.69 11.61 4.84
CA PHE A 122 -4.06 10.48 4.19
C PHE A 122 -3.99 10.72 2.68
N ASP A 123 -2.78 10.69 2.14
CA ASP A 123 -2.50 10.84 0.74
C ASP A 123 -2.86 9.57 -0.03
N VAL A 124 -3.28 9.72 -1.26
CA VAL A 124 -3.69 8.61 -2.12
C VAL A 124 -2.90 8.67 -3.42
N GLY A 125 -2.28 7.58 -3.79
CA GLY A 125 -1.59 7.47 -5.05
C GLY A 125 -2.55 7.32 -6.22
N GLY A 126 -2.29 8.06 -7.32
CA GLY A 126 -2.94 7.87 -8.60
C GLY A 126 -2.16 6.89 -9.47
N PHE A 127 -2.84 6.03 -10.19
CA PHE A 127 -2.28 5.01 -11.06
C PHE A 127 -2.87 5.15 -12.47
N GLY A 128 -2.18 5.86 -13.34
CA GLY A 128 -2.68 6.23 -14.64
C GLY A 128 -4.00 7.01 -14.52
N LYS A 129 -4.96 6.68 -15.37
CA LYS A 129 -6.25 7.34 -15.40
C LYS A 129 -7.29 6.61 -14.55
N ASP A 130 -7.90 7.31 -13.58
CA ASP A 130 -9.06 6.82 -12.80
C ASP A 130 -8.81 5.59 -11.89
N ARG A 131 -7.55 5.21 -11.63
CA ARG A 131 -7.19 4.14 -10.69
C ARG A 131 -6.33 4.71 -9.56
N TYR A 132 -6.38 4.08 -8.38
CA TYR A 132 -5.74 4.58 -7.18
C TYR A 132 -5.01 3.46 -6.45
N PHE A 133 -4.03 3.82 -5.63
CA PHE A 133 -3.40 2.92 -4.68
C PHE A 133 -3.29 3.58 -3.30
N ALA A 134 -3.45 2.78 -2.26
CA ALA A 134 -3.40 3.25 -0.88
C ALA A 134 -1.97 3.36 -0.36
N TYR A 135 -1.08 2.46 -0.77
CA TYR A 135 0.27 2.44 -0.21
C TYR A 135 1.40 2.23 -1.24
N ILE A 136 1.20 1.48 -2.33
CA ILE A 136 2.28 1.22 -3.28
C ILE A 136 1.81 0.87 -4.69
N ALA A 137 2.52 1.42 -5.69
CA ALA A 137 2.58 0.93 -7.05
C ALA A 137 4.01 0.54 -7.38
N ALA A 138 4.24 -0.66 -7.95
CA ALA A 138 5.60 -1.17 -8.19
C ALA A 138 5.69 -2.04 -9.44
N PHE A 139 6.91 -2.14 -10.00
CA PHE A 139 7.26 -3.04 -11.09
C PHE A 139 8.62 -3.69 -10.89
N GLY A 140 8.90 -4.76 -11.64
CA GLY A 140 10.19 -5.41 -11.71
C GLY A 140 10.36 -6.56 -10.73
N ALA A 141 11.61 -6.87 -10.37
CA ALA A 141 11.95 -7.91 -9.42
C ALA A 141 11.22 -7.66 -8.10
N PHE A 142 10.74 -8.72 -7.43
CA PHE A 142 10.01 -8.68 -6.14
C PHE A 142 8.51 -8.43 -6.23
N THR A 143 7.95 -7.99 -7.34
CA THR A 143 6.50 -7.89 -7.47
C THR A 143 5.82 -9.26 -7.41
N GLU A 144 6.51 -10.32 -7.86
CA GLU A 144 6.03 -11.71 -7.75
C GLU A 144 6.19 -12.30 -6.32
N VAL A 145 7.09 -11.77 -5.50
CA VAL A 145 7.36 -12.24 -4.13
C VAL A 145 6.34 -11.68 -3.12
N SER A 146 5.64 -10.61 -3.46
CA SER A 146 4.56 -10.04 -2.62
C SER A 146 3.44 -11.03 -2.31
N TYR A 147 3.34 -12.13 -3.04
CA TYR A 147 2.36 -13.21 -2.79
C TYR A 147 2.84 -14.28 -1.79
N ALA A 148 4.08 -14.24 -1.33
CA ALA A 148 4.63 -15.22 -0.39
C ALA A 148 4.47 -14.74 1.06
N THR A 149 3.76 -15.53 1.84
CA THR A 149 3.39 -15.39 3.26
C THR A 149 4.45 -14.77 4.17
N PRO A 150 4.10 -13.77 5.01
CA PRO A 150 5.02 -13.14 5.94
C PRO A 150 5.07 -13.92 7.26
N GLN A 151 6.15 -14.62 7.51
CA GLN A 151 6.59 -14.91 8.87
C GLN A 151 8.02 -14.37 9.02
N ASP A 152 8.16 -13.35 9.87
CA ASP A 152 9.42 -12.69 10.25
C ASP A 152 10.08 -11.76 9.19
N GLN A 153 9.98 -10.46 9.41
CA GLN A 153 10.63 -9.41 8.62
C GLN A 153 12.16 -9.58 8.50
N LYS A 154 12.82 -10.17 9.49
CA LYS A 154 14.25 -10.55 9.40
C LYS A 154 14.49 -11.72 8.45
N ARG A 155 13.53 -12.66 8.33
CA ARG A 155 13.60 -13.74 7.35
C ARG A 155 13.26 -13.25 5.96
N ALA A 156 12.35 -12.30 5.80
CA ALA A 156 12.00 -11.71 4.50
C ALA A 156 13.20 -10.97 3.88
N LEU A 157 13.96 -10.21 4.68
CA LEU A 157 15.18 -9.54 4.22
C LEU A 157 16.30 -10.53 3.89
N GLY A 158 16.50 -11.57 4.71
CA GLY A 158 17.42 -12.65 4.42
C GLY A 158 16.99 -13.47 3.20
N HIS A 159 15.68 -13.70 3.05
CA HIS A 159 15.10 -14.37 1.90
C HIS A 159 15.22 -13.52 0.63
N LEU A 160 15.07 -12.20 0.72
CA LEU A 160 15.28 -11.28 -0.39
C LEU A 160 16.73 -11.27 -0.86
N ALA A 161 17.69 -11.17 0.07
CA ALA A 161 19.12 -11.28 -0.24
C ALA A 161 19.43 -12.62 -0.93
N TYR A 162 18.82 -13.71 -0.44
CA TYR A 162 18.99 -15.05 -0.99
C TYR A 162 18.31 -15.19 -2.36
N VAL A 163 17.13 -14.63 -2.56
CA VAL A 163 16.42 -14.61 -3.84
C VAL A 163 17.19 -13.77 -4.86
N LEU A 164 17.70 -12.61 -4.46
CA LEU A 164 18.55 -11.77 -5.31
C LEU A 164 19.84 -12.48 -5.73
N GLN A 165 20.56 -13.09 -4.78
CA GLN A 165 21.75 -13.88 -5.08
C GLN A 165 21.43 -15.09 -5.97
N GLY A 166 20.35 -15.81 -5.65
CA GLY A 166 19.92 -16.98 -6.42
C GLY A 166 19.44 -16.61 -7.83
N ALA A 167 18.70 -15.53 -7.97
CA ALA A 167 18.21 -15.04 -9.26
C ALA A 167 19.36 -14.51 -10.14
N GLN A 168 20.36 -13.88 -9.55
CA GLN A 168 21.56 -13.44 -10.27
C GLN A 168 22.38 -14.63 -10.80
N GLN A 169 22.58 -15.67 -9.98
CA GLN A 169 23.27 -16.90 -10.41
C GLN A 169 22.55 -17.62 -11.56
N LEU A 170 21.24 -17.42 -11.69
CA LEU A 170 20.40 -18.00 -12.73
C LEU A 170 20.15 -17.06 -13.93
N GLY A 171 20.71 -15.83 -13.92
CA GLY A 171 20.53 -14.85 -14.99
C GLY A 171 19.05 -14.40 -15.15
N LYS A 172 18.24 -14.48 -14.09
CA LYS A 172 16.79 -14.28 -14.16
C LYS A 172 16.28 -12.89 -13.76
N ILE A 173 17.17 -12.00 -13.27
CA ILE A 173 16.72 -10.63 -12.97
C ILE A 173 16.71 -9.85 -14.27
N GLU A 174 15.50 -9.47 -14.66
CA GLU A 174 15.30 -8.69 -15.87
C GLU A 174 15.67 -7.24 -15.63
N LYS A 175 16.52 -6.71 -16.52
CA LYS A 175 16.87 -5.29 -16.58
C LYS A 175 15.88 -4.60 -17.51
N LEU A 176 15.27 -3.57 -17.04
CA LEU A 176 14.22 -2.82 -17.71
C LEU A 176 14.77 -1.44 -18.11
N PRO A 177 15.10 -1.21 -19.39
CA PRO A 177 15.40 0.13 -19.87
C PRO A 177 14.21 1.04 -19.65
N VAL A 178 14.43 2.17 -18.98
CA VAL A 178 13.36 3.08 -18.59
C VAL A 178 13.85 4.52 -18.50
N ARG A 179 12.99 5.44 -18.91
CA ARG A 179 13.06 6.85 -18.59
C ARG A 179 12.00 7.15 -17.54
N VAL A 180 12.41 7.74 -16.42
CA VAL A 180 11.53 8.17 -15.32
C VAL A 180 11.64 9.68 -15.18
N GLU A 181 10.55 10.37 -15.45
CA GLU A 181 10.41 11.81 -15.24
C GLU A 181 9.71 12.04 -13.89
N TYR A 182 10.26 12.87 -13.03
CA TYR A 182 9.70 13.24 -11.72
C TYR A 182 9.87 14.74 -11.48
N ASP A 183 9.24 15.31 -10.43
CA ASP A 183 9.12 16.76 -10.25
C ASP A 183 10.43 17.51 -10.48
N ASP A 184 11.54 17.04 -9.90
CA ASP A 184 12.81 17.76 -9.89
C ASP A 184 13.87 17.16 -10.82
N GLY A 185 13.50 16.18 -11.69
CA GLY A 185 14.50 15.60 -12.57
C GLY A 185 14.04 14.46 -13.45
N VAL A 186 15.03 13.84 -14.07
CA VAL A 186 14.87 12.71 -14.97
C VAL A 186 15.90 11.64 -14.63
N PHE A 187 15.50 10.40 -14.58
CA PHE A 187 16.36 9.24 -14.57
C PHE A 187 16.28 8.53 -15.92
N GLU A 188 17.40 8.21 -16.52
CA GLU A 188 17.49 7.35 -17.71
C GLU A 188 18.49 6.23 -17.42
N GLY A 189 18.07 4.98 -17.65
CA GLY A 189 18.92 3.83 -17.40
C GLY A 189 18.15 2.53 -17.31
N GLU A 190 18.78 1.51 -16.76
CA GLU A 190 18.19 0.21 -16.53
C GLU A 190 17.84 0.03 -15.06
N LEU A 191 16.59 -0.33 -14.78
CA LEU A 191 16.12 -0.67 -13.45
C LEU A 191 15.80 -2.16 -13.36
N VAL A 192 16.03 -2.73 -12.19
CA VAL A 192 15.53 -4.07 -11.83
C VAL A 192 14.25 -3.99 -11.00
N TYR A 193 14.00 -2.82 -10.39
CA TYR A 193 12.81 -2.53 -9.59
C TYR A 193 12.54 -1.02 -9.57
N GLY A 194 11.26 -0.66 -9.53
CA GLY A 194 10.83 0.70 -9.26
C GLY A 194 9.48 0.71 -8.56
N SER A 195 9.28 1.68 -7.68
CA SER A 195 8.02 1.88 -6.98
C SER A 195 7.78 3.34 -6.63
N MET A 196 6.50 3.68 -6.47
CA MET A 196 6.06 4.90 -5.81
C MET A 196 5.12 4.50 -4.68
N SER A 197 5.36 5.02 -3.48
CA SER A 197 4.64 4.60 -2.28
C SER A 197 4.34 5.77 -1.35
N ASN A 198 3.25 5.63 -0.58
CA ASN A 198 2.93 6.44 0.58
C ASN A 198 2.95 5.52 1.81
N SER A 199 4.14 5.02 2.17
CA SER A 199 4.28 4.05 3.25
C SER A 199 5.70 4.01 3.78
N THR A 200 5.86 3.85 5.09
CA THR A 200 7.16 3.59 5.72
C THR A 200 7.73 2.21 5.35
N SER A 201 6.94 1.36 4.71
CA SER A 201 7.36 0.03 4.26
C SER A 201 7.16 -0.11 2.75
N VAL A 202 8.24 -0.25 2.01
CA VAL A 202 8.22 -0.51 0.57
C VAL A 202 8.28 -2.02 0.36
N ALA A 203 7.19 -2.60 -0.17
CA ALA A 203 7.03 -4.03 -0.45
C ALA A 203 7.31 -4.96 0.76
N GLY A 204 7.13 -4.49 2.00
CA GLY A 204 7.47 -5.22 3.21
C GLY A 204 8.97 -5.45 3.42
N ILE A 205 9.82 -4.90 2.54
CA ILE A 205 11.25 -5.19 2.45
C ILE A 205 12.09 -4.01 2.90
N VAL A 206 11.83 -2.83 2.36
CA VAL A 206 12.53 -1.60 2.69
C VAL A 206 11.71 -0.82 3.69
N ARG A 207 12.21 -0.65 4.92
CA ARG A 207 11.65 0.31 5.86
C ARG A 207 12.35 1.65 5.67
N LEU A 208 11.61 2.61 5.15
CA LEU A 208 12.03 4.00 5.17
C LEU A 208 12.08 4.50 6.63
N ARG A 209 12.83 5.55 6.90
CA ARG A 209 12.83 6.18 8.22
C ARG A 209 11.45 6.80 8.44
N ASP A 210 10.88 6.62 9.63
CA ASP A 210 9.58 7.19 9.97
C ASP A 210 9.56 8.73 9.80
N GLU A 211 10.72 9.38 9.91
CA GLU A 211 10.94 10.80 9.68
C GLU A 211 10.88 11.19 8.19
N MET A 212 11.02 10.22 7.27
CA MET A 212 11.03 10.47 5.82
C MET A 212 9.65 10.30 5.19
N VAL A 213 8.68 9.74 5.90
CA VAL A 213 7.34 9.45 5.37
C VAL A 213 6.31 10.16 6.22
N SER A 214 5.59 11.06 5.60
CA SER A 214 4.39 11.67 6.17
C SER A 214 3.21 11.25 5.32
N LEU A 215 2.19 10.67 5.94
CA LEU A 215 1.04 10.11 5.22
C LEU A 215 0.08 11.16 4.64
N GLY A 216 0.36 12.43 4.84
CA GLY A 216 -0.53 13.52 4.42
C GLY A 216 0.21 14.81 4.12
N ASP A 217 1.44 14.75 3.59
CA ASP A 217 2.23 15.93 3.22
C ASP A 217 2.17 16.26 1.71
N GLY A 218 1.48 15.43 0.94
CA GLY A 218 1.34 15.59 -0.51
C GLY A 218 2.51 15.04 -1.30
N MET A 219 3.40 14.26 -0.67
CA MET A 219 4.57 13.66 -1.32
C MET A 219 4.48 12.14 -1.26
N SER A 220 5.14 11.47 -2.18
CA SER A 220 5.33 10.02 -2.18
C SER A 220 6.81 9.69 -2.36
N GLU A 221 7.21 8.53 -1.89
CA GLU A 221 8.57 8.02 -2.05
C GLU A 221 8.68 7.24 -3.35
N LEU A 222 9.44 7.80 -4.29
CA LEU A 222 9.87 7.16 -5.51
C LEU A 222 11.16 6.39 -5.24
N VAL A 223 11.11 5.06 -5.37
CA VAL A 223 12.27 4.19 -5.17
C VAL A 223 12.68 3.59 -6.51
N LEU A 224 13.93 3.80 -6.90
CA LEU A 224 14.52 3.29 -8.14
C LEU A 224 15.72 2.42 -7.80
N VAL A 225 15.71 1.16 -8.23
CA VAL A 225 16.78 0.18 -7.98
C VAL A 225 17.42 -0.24 -9.29
N GLN A 226 18.70 0.07 -9.44
CA GLN A 226 19.54 -0.36 -10.56
C GLN A 226 20.16 -1.73 -10.25
N ASP A 227 20.53 -2.49 -11.31
CA ASP A 227 21.29 -3.73 -11.14
C ASP A 227 22.71 -3.45 -10.65
N PRO A 228 23.10 -3.91 -9.47
CA PRO A 228 24.49 -3.78 -9.02
C PRO A 228 25.52 -4.56 -9.84
N GLY A 229 25.09 -5.57 -10.60
CA GLY A 229 25.93 -6.32 -11.54
C GLY A 229 26.88 -7.33 -10.91
N THR A 230 27.26 -7.19 -9.64
CA THR A 230 28.17 -8.09 -8.93
C THR A 230 27.63 -8.51 -7.57
N ILE A 231 28.05 -9.67 -7.07
CA ILE A 231 27.62 -10.20 -5.77
C ILE A 231 27.97 -9.24 -4.62
N ASP A 232 29.18 -8.67 -4.65
CA ASP A 232 29.64 -7.73 -3.62
C ASP A 232 28.79 -6.46 -3.61
N ALA A 233 28.46 -5.91 -4.78
CA ALA A 233 27.62 -4.72 -4.92
C ALA A 233 26.15 -4.99 -4.50
N TYR A 234 25.64 -6.21 -4.68
CA TYR A 234 24.37 -6.62 -4.09
C TYR A 234 24.46 -6.65 -2.56
N GLY A 235 25.57 -7.15 -2.00
CA GLY A 235 25.83 -7.12 -0.55
C GLY A 235 25.84 -5.71 0.01
N GLU A 236 26.50 -4.76 -0.67
CA GLU A 236 26.51 -3.34 -0.31
C GLU A 236 25.10 -2.74 -0.35
N MET A 237 24.34 -2.98 -1.41
CA MET A 237 22.97 -2.50 -1.55
C MET A 237 22.05 -3.06 -0.44
N ILE A 238 22.15 -4.35 -0.16
CA ILE A 238 21.39 -4.98 0.93
C ILE A 238 21.78 -4.38 2.28
N THR A 239 23.07 -4.15 2.51
CA THR A 239 23.56 -3.51 3.73
C THR A 239 22.99 -2.08 3.85
N ALA A 240 23.00 -1.31 2.76
CA ALA A 240 22.43 0.03 2.73
C ALA A 240 20.93 0.02 3.08
N VAL A 241 20.17 -0.93 2.55
CA VAL A 241 18.74 -1.12 2.89
C VAL A 241 18.58 -1.49 4.37
N LEU A 242 19.36 -2.43 4.89
CA LEU A 242 19.30 -2.89 6.29
C LEU A 242 19.67 -1.81 7.29
N THR A 243 20.67 -1.00 6.97
CA THR A 243 21.13 0.10 7.81
C THR A 243 20.33 1.38 7.61
N ARG A 244 19.33 1.37 6.70
CA ARG A 244 18.56 2.54 6.28
C ARG A 244 19.44 3.72 5.82
N SER A 245 20.59 3.38 5.25
CA SER A 245 21.50 4.32 4.61
C SER A 245 21.20 4.28 3.12
N PHE A 246 20.34 5.18 2.64
CA PHE A 246 19.94 5.22 1.23
C PHE A 246 20.97 5.91 0.32
N ASP A 247 22.20 6.05 0.79
CA ASP A 247 23.32 6.60 0.05
C ASP A 247 24.04 5.49 -0.75
N SER A 248 23.34 4.91 -1.71
CA SER A 248 23.87 3.89 -2.61
C SER A 248 23.71 4.33 -4.06
N ARG A 249 24.74 4.13 -4.87
CA ARG A 249 24.68 4.42 -6.32
C ARG A 249 23.62 3.57 -7.05
N TYR A 250 23.20 2.44 -6.45
CA TYR A 250 22.22 1.52 -7.03
C TYR A 250 20.80 1.73 -6.52
N LEU A 251 20.63 2.51 -5.47
CA LEU A 251 19.33 2.77 -4.84
C LEU A 251 19.12 4.28 -4.74
N LYS A 252 18.08 4.77 -5.40
CA LYS A 252 17.63 6.15 -5.25
C LYS A 252 16.28 6.17 -4.57
N VAL A 253 16.16 7.00 -3.54
CA VAL A 253 14.89 7.31 -2.88
C VAL A 253 14.66 8.82 -3.02
N ILE A 254 13.57 9.19 -3.65
CA ILE A 254 13.24 10.56 -4.03
C ILE A 254 11.82 10.86 -3.56
N GLN A 255 11.60 11.97 -2.88
CA GLN A 255 10.25 12.48 -2.62
C GLN A 255 9.74 13.23 -3.84
N THR A 256 8.56 12.87 -4.31
CA THR A 256 7.95 13.48 -5.51
C THR A 256 6.42 13.41 -5.44
N ARG A 257 5.75 14.34 -6.12
CA ARG A 257 4.28 14.31 -6.28
C ARG A 257 3.86 13.58 -7.54
N HIS A 258 4.77 13.52 -8.52
CA HIS A 258 4.48 12.96 -9.82
C HIS A 258 5.67 12.18 -10.34
N ALA A 259 5.41 11.04 -10.98
CA ALA A 259 6.40 10.26 -11.70
C ALA A 259 5.78 9.68 -12.97
N ARG A 260 6.47 9.82 -14.10
CA ARG A 260 6.09 9.24 -15.40
C ARG A 260 7.15 8.25 -15.81
N PHE A 261 6.75 7.00 -16.00
CA PHE A 261 7.62 5.91 -16.42
C PHE A 261 7.38 5.62 -17.90
N ILE A 262 8.46 5.55 -18.68
CA ILE A 262 8.43 5.28 -20.13
C ILE A 262 9.38 4.13 -20.40
N PHE A 263 8.84 3.00 -20.86
CA PHE A 263 9.58 1.78 -21.18
C PHE A 263 9.61 1.56 -22.71
N ASP A 264 10.57 0.78 -23.18
CA ASP A 264 10.65 0.33 -24.56
C ASP A 264 9.58 -0.71 -24.92
N ARG A 265 9.01 -1.40 -23.92
CA ARG A 265 7.98 -2.43 -24.03
C ARG A 265 7.01 -2.39 -22.84
N PRO A 266 5.83 -3.05 -22.95
CA PRO A 266 4.92 -3.13 -21.80
C PRO A 266 5.54 -3.91 -20.63
N VAL A 267 5.57 -3.31 -19.44
CA VAL A 267 6.07 -3.87 -18.18
C VAL A 267 4.91 -4.13 -17.23
N ALA A 268 4.93 -5.28 -16.56
CA ALA A 268 3.93 -5.64 -15.56
C ALA A 268 4.10 -4.82 -14.28
N TRP A 269 2.99 -4.33 -13.74
CA TRP A 269 2.92 -3.55 -12.52
C TRP A 269 2.06 -4.24 -11.46
N THR A 270 2.33 -3.96 -10.22
CA THR A 270 1.46 -4.25 -9.09
C THR A 270 0.95 -2.96 -8.47
N ARG A 271 -0.23 -3.02 -7.90
CA ARG A 271 -0.91 -1.92 -7.21
C ARG A 271 -1.52 -2.48 -5.92
N ASP A 272 -1.01 -2.06 -4.79
CA ASP A 272 -1.41 -2.56 -3.45
C ASP A 272 -1.42 -4.10 -3.36
N GLY A 273 -0.44 -4.75 -4.01
CA GLY A 273 -0.33 -6.20 -4.07
C GLY A 273 -1.22 -6.90 -5.11
N GLU A 274 -2.05 -6.17 -5.83
CA GLU A 274 -2.92 -6.68 -6.90
C GLU A 274 -2.30 -6.44 -8.28
N ASP A 275 -2.80 -7.14 -9.32
CA ASP A 275 -2.36 -6.94 -10.70
C ASP A 275 -2.69 -5.52 -11.18
N GLY A 276 -1.67 -4.74 -11.46
CA GLY A 276 -1.75 -3.40 -12.03
C GLY A 276 -1.92 -3.39 -13.56
N GLY A 277 -1.69 -4.53 -14.22
CA GLY A 277 -1.63 -4.64 -15.67
C GLY A 277 -0.24 -4.36 -16.24
N LYS A 278 -0.15 -4.34 -17.59
CA LYS A 278 1.10 -4.08 -18.31
C LYS A 278 1.05 -2.73 -19.00
N HIS A 279 2.06 -1.89 -18.74
CA HIS A 279 2.12 -0.53 -19.26
C HIS A 279 3.47 -0.28 -19.95
N ARG A 280 3.44 0.33 -21.12
CA ARG A 280 4.62 0.89 -21.78
C ARG A 280 4.92 2.29 -21.26
N GLU A 281 3.87 2.98 -20.88
CA GLU A 281 3.93 4.31 -20.27
C GLU A 281 2.92 4.35 -19.14
N LEU A 282 3.32 4.83 -17.97
CA LEU A 282 2.48 4.96 -16.80
C LEU A 282 2.81 6.24 -16.04
N GLU A 283 1.78 7.03 -15.75
CA GLU A 283 1.86 8.16 -14.84
C GLU A 283 1.37 7.75 -13.45
N LEU A 284 2.15 8.07 -12.45
CA LEU A 284 1.80 8.00 -11.04
C LEU A 284 1.79 9.40 -10.44
N CYS A 285 0.84 9.68 -9.56
CA CYS A 285 0.78 10.97 -8.87
C CYS A 285 0.35 10.79 -7.42
N ASN A 286 0.58 11.80 -6.59
CA ASN A 286 0.08 11.87 -5.24
C ASN A 286 -1.11 12.85 -5.20
N TYR A 287 -2.25 12.40 -4.67
CA TYR A 287 -3.38 13.25 -4.31
C TYR A 287 -3.26 13.61 -2.82
N HIS A 288 -3.00 14.87 -2.55
CA HIS A 288 -2.79 15.36 -1.19
C HIS A 288 -4.05 15.30 -0.34
N ALA A 289 -4.04 14.48 0.71
CA ALA A 289 -5.06 14.37 1.75
C ALA A 289 -6.53 14.31 1.27
N PRO A 290 -6.86 13.57 0.19
CA PRO A 290 -8.22 13.51 -0.31
C PRO A 290 -9.15 12.71 0.61
N VAL A 291 -8.59 11.86 1.46
CA VAL A 291 -9.29 11.06 2.46
C VAL A 291 -8.65 11.23 3.84
N ARG A 292 -9.31 10.71 4.87
CA ARG A 292 -8.81 10.73 6.25
C ARG A 292 -8.95 9.34 6.86
N LEU A 293 -7.87 8.81 7.44
CA LEU A 293 -7.89 7.55 8.20
C LEU A 293 -8.02 7.83 9.70
N ILE A 294 -8.80 7.01 10.41
CA ILE A 294 -8.97 7.07 11.88
C ILE A 294 -7.96 6.12 12.53
N PHE A 295 -7.04 6.68 13.33
CA PHE A 295 -6.09 5.90 14.14
C PHE A 295 -5.60 6.64 15.37
#